data_d4183c599f3104ab91d87865f42cbd72
#
_entry.id   d4183c599f3104ab91d87865f42cbd72
#
_cell.length_a   1.000
_cell.length_b   1.000
_cell.length_c   1.000
_cell.angle_alpha   90.00
_cell.angle_beta   90.00
_cell.angle_gamma   90.00
#
_symmetry.space_group_name_H-M   'P 1'
#
loop_
_entity.id
_entity.type
_entity.pdbx_description
1 polymer ?
#
loop_
_entity_poly.entity_id
_entity_poly.type
_entity_poly.pdbx_seq_one_letter_code
_entity_poly.pdbx_strand_id
1 'polypeptide(L)'
;LFQKDSKVQLSRLTNRQFRQSLADLFSHFEGQPKIQNRVHGLRGKYYNAKGMNKKKTIKLEQIDGKIDFNFKDQAPIQGMDVNKFSIYWEGSLKPRETGWYEFFVQSPNGFSLRVNQNDGLPTIDEKVTAGMMREVSAKLFLLGGRPYPLSLEYFKFDDPNASIELKWKTPVGEKEIIPKEFLFSEKVSSSFVTQQNLPPDDYSQGFERGIQIDDTWDEAVTFAVLEAAEHAAEKVSRLIRGRENDPDQREKVVAIAEDFVRLAFREKLSHEELEWIVHRKFNPKTPLQTSIEKVVLFTLKSPRFLYPEWQALAKDTKDSFVVASRLALYLWDSVPDMKMHDLIDRGQFVKELQIENQAKQMTMDPRAQAKFHDFLLHWLEMNAEELPTKSTQKYPDFSSFLALDLRRSLFRTIEKIVWEKKGHFEDFLRMENFESNRAIAEYYGMQFPKEKKATDFVTFHSSKIKRQGLHTHPYLLASHSYA
;
A
#
# COMPACT_ATOMS: atom_id res chain seq x y z
N LEU A 1 -19.86 -25.49 11.15
CA LEU A 1 -19.36 -26.87 10.98
C LEU A 1 -17.92 -26.94 11.46
N PHE A 2 -17.70 -26.92 12.78
CA PHE A 2 -16.37 -27.16 13.35
C PHE A 2 -16.32 -28.60 13.81
N GLN A 3 -15.59 -29.47 13.09
CA GLN A 3 -15.26 -30.79 13.54
C GLN A 3 -14.42 -30.71 14.82
N LYS A 4 -14.80 -31.47 15.83
CA LYS A 4 -14.25 -31.44 17.18
C LYS A 4 -12.82 -31.98 17.33
N ASP A 5 -12.16 -32.39 16.24
CA ASP A 5 -10.85 -33.05 16.22
C ASP A 5 -9.87 -32.55 15.14
N SER A 6 -10.03 -31.33 14.62
CA SER A 6 -8.99 -30.78 13.74
C SER A 6 -7.75 -30.41 14.57
N LYS A 7 -6.69 -31.19 14.45
CA LYS A 7 -5.37 -30.82 14.98
C LYS A 7 -5.02 -29.44 14.43
N VAL A 8 -4.76 -28.49 15.32
CA VAL A 8 -4.26 -27.16 14.93
C VAL A 8 -2.93 -27.37 14.22
N GLN A 9 -2.88 -27.03 12.94
CA GLN A 9 -1.65 -27.08 12.17
C GLN A 9 -0.90 -25.76 12.37
N LEU A 10 0.32 -25.79 12.90
CA LEU A 10 1.16 -24.63 12.99
C LEU A 10 1.61 -24.21 11.59
N SER A 11 1.19 -23.03 11.20
CA SER A 11 1.71 -22.33 10.03
C SER A 11 2.26 -20.97 10.47
N ARG A 12 3.33 -20.52 9.85
CA ARG A 12 3.82 -19.16 10.05
C ARG A 12 2.91 -18.14 9.37
N LEU A 13 3.06 -16.87 9.73
CA LEU A 13 2.49 -15.78 8.93
C LEU A 13 2.96 -15.91 7.49
N THR A 14 2.05 -15.70 6.53
CA THR A 14 2.45 -15.49 5.13
C THR A 14 3.25 -14.20 5.02
N ASN A 15 4.03 -14.04 3.96
CA ASN A 15 4.81 -12.83 3.72
C ASN A 15 3.93 -11.58 3.72
N ARG A 16 2.73 -11.70 3.18
CA ARG A 16 1.74 -10.62 3.17
C ARG A 16 1.24 -10.31 4.58
N GLN A 17 0.85 -11.33 5.36
CA GLN A 17 0.42 -11.18 6.74
C GLN A 17 1.52 -10.57 7.62
N PHE A 18 2.76 -11.00 7.44
CA PHE A 18 3.90 -10.46 8.15
C PHE A 18 4.10 -8.96 7.85
N ARG A 19 4.15 -8.57 6.56
CA ARG A 19 4.35 -7.17 6.16
C ARG A 19 3.19 -6.27 6.59
N GLN A 20 1.94 -6.71 6.43
CA GLN A 20 0.77 -5.96 6.84
C GLN A 20 0.72 -5.80 8.36
N SER A 21 1.04 -6.87 9.12
CA SER A 21 1.11 -6.80 10.58
C SER A 21 2.14 -5.79 11.06
N LEU A 22 3.35 -5.77 10.46
CA LEU A 22 4.36 -4.78 10.78
C LEU A 22 3.85 -3.35 10.48
N ALA A 23 3.30 -3.14 9.30
CA ALA A 23 2.80 -1.83 8.89
C ALA A 23 1.69 -1.31 9.82
N ASP A 24 0.79 -2.19 10.28
CA ASP A 24 -0.30 -1.81 11.17
C ASP A 24 0.17 -1.60 12.62
N LEU A 25 1.11 -2.43 13.12
CA LEU A 25 1.73 -2.23 14.42
C LEU A 25 2.38 -0.84 14.53
N PHE A 26 3.19 -0.45 13.54
CA PHE A 26 3.81 0.88 13.54
C PHE A 26 2.80 2.00 13.31
N SER A 27 1.83 1.81 12.41
CA SER A 27 0.80 2.83 12.14
C SER A 27 -0.09 3.13 13.35
N HIS A 28 -0.20 2.22 14.32
CA HIS A 28 -0.90 2.49 15.57
C HIS A 28 -0.26 3.66 16.33
N PHE A 29 1.07 3.75 16.36
CA PHE A 29 1.83 4.78 17.07
C PHE A 29 2.16 6.00 16.22
N GLU A 30 2.23 5.86 14.92
CA GLU A 30 2.65 6.89 13.96
C GLU A 30 1.49 7.60 13.28
N GLY A 31 0.28 7.10 13.45
CA GLY A 31 -0.93 7.54 12.80
C GLY A 31 -1.30 6.68 11.58
N GLN A 32 -2.56 6.31 11.53
CA GLN A 32 -3.11 5.53 10.43
C GLN A 32 -3.13 6.38 9.14
N PRO A 33 -2.53 5.93 8.04
CA PRO A 33 -2.61 6.65 6.79
C PRO A 33 -4.02 6.49 6.20
N LYS A 34 -4.82 7.55 6.25
CA LYS A 34 -6.21 7.56 5.75
C LYS A 34 -6.43 8.72 4.81
N ILE A 35 -7.10 8.45 3.70
CA ILE A 35 -7.59 9.47 2.76
C ILE A 35 -9.05 9.72 3.11
N GLN A 36 -9.37 10.95 3.52
CA GLN A 36 -10.72 11.40 3.84
C GLN A 36 -11.39 12.03 2.61
N ASN A 37 -10.65 12.85 1.88
CA ASN A 37 -11.12 13.55 0.68
C ASN A 37 -10.68 12.79 -0.57
N ARG A 38 -11.63 12.28 -1.34
CA ARG A 38 -11.36 11.54 -2.59
C ARG A 38 -11.07 12.47 -3.78
N VAL A 39 -10.30 13.54 -3.56
CA VAL A 39 -9.88 14.44 -4.63
C VAL A 39 -8.60 13.90 -5.25
N HIS A 40 -8.71 13.43 -6.48
CA HIS A 40 -7.60 12.81 -7.22
C HIS A 40 -6.64 13.85 -7.82
N GLY A 41 -5.35 13.55 -7.76
CA GLY A 41 -4.24 14.37 -8.21
C GLY A 41 -3.38 14.86 -7.04
N LEU A 42 -2.28 15.53 -7.34
CA LEU A 42 -1.36 16.13 -6.37
C LEU A 42 -1.58 17.63 -6.28
N ARG A 43 -1.44 18.21 -5.09
CA ARG A 43 -1.47 19.65 -4.89
C ARG A 43 -0.16 20.26 -5.35
N GLY A 44 -0.17 21.01 -6.44
CA GLY A 44 0.95 21.73 -6.99
C GLY A 44 1.00 23.18 -6.47
N LYS A 45 2.16 23.60 -5.94
CA LYS A 45 2.48 24.97 -5.58
C LYS A 45 3.58 25.48 -6.50
N TYR A 46 3.29 26.53 -7.27
CA TYR A 46 4.15 27.09 -8.28
C TYR A 46 4.81 28.36 -7.77
N TYR A 47 6.13 28.37 -7.65
CA TYR A 47 6.92 29.44 -7.06
C TYR A 47 7.65 30.21 -8.14
N ASN A 48 7.50 31.54 -8.17
CA ASN A 48 8.29 32.44 -9.01
C ASN A 48 9.64 32.72 -8.34
N ALA A 49 10.42 31.68 -8.12
CA ALA A 49 11.72 31.70 -7.47
C ALA A 49 12.45 30.36 -7.69
N LYS A 50 13.79 30.37 -7.58
CA LYS A 50 14.61 29.15 -7.58
C LYS A 50 14.27 28.19 -6.41
N GLY A 51 13.90 28.77 -5.26
CA GLY A 51 13.60 27.99 -4.04
C GLY A 51 12.14 28.13 -3.57
N MET A 52 11.73 27.24 -2.70
CA MET A 52 10.35 27.12 -2.21
C MET A 52 10.14 27.70 -0.80
N ASN A 53 11.14 28.40 -0.25
CA ASN A 53 11.15 28.82 1.17
C ASN A 53 10.26 30.03 1.48
N LYS A 54 9.82 30.79 0.47
CA LYS A 54 9.08 32.05 0.66
C LYS A 54 7.65 31.91 0.12
N LYS A 55 6.67 31.77 1.01
CA LYS A 55 5.24 31.69 0.64
C LYS A 55 4.80 32.83 -0.29
N LYS A 56 5.34 34.07 -0.13
CA LYS A 56 4.99 35.20 -0.98
C LYS A 56 5.41 35.04 -2.46
N THR A 57 6.24 34.06 -2.79
CA THR A 57 6.64 33.75 -4.18
C THR A 57 5.73 32.76 -4.87
N ILE A 58 4.73 32.19 -4.16
CA ILE A 58 3.72 31.33 -4.74
C ILE A 58 2.82 32.17 -5.66
N LYS A 59 2.69 31.76 -6.91
CA LYS A 59 1.86 32.39 -7.93
C LYS A 59 0.61 31.60 -8.27
N LEU A 60 0.65 30.27 -8.09
CA LEU A 60 -0.45 29.37 -8.37
C LEU A 60 -0.44 28.21 -7.38
N GLU A 61 -1.62 27.86 -6.90
CA GLU A 61 -1.87 26.57 -6.25
C GLU A 61 -3.03 25.89 -6.98
N GLN A 62 -2.83 24.64 -7.40
CA GLN A 62 -3.85 23.86 -8.09
C GLN A 62 -3.66 22.37 -7.83
N ILE A 63 -4.61 21.54 -8.31
CA ILE A 63 -4.49 20.10 -8.30
C ILE A 63 -4.14 19.61 -9.69
N ASP A 64 -2.94 19.04 -9.81
CA ASP A 64 -2.45 18.44 -11.02
C ASP A 64 -2.79 16.95 -11.04
N GLY A 65 -3.55 16.53 -12.05
CA GLY A 65 -4.03 15.14 -12.15
C GLY A 65 -2.93 14.13 -12.50
N LYS A 66 -1.84 14.61 -13.10
CA LYS A 66 -0.63 13.85 -13.44
C LYS A 66 0.56 14.79 -13.48
N ILE A 67 1.74 14.25 -13.31
CA ILE A 67 2.99 15.00 -13.50
C ILE A 67 3.59 14.58 -14.84
N ASP A 68 3.27 15.37 -15.85
CA ASP A 68 3.65 15.17 -17.26
C ASP A 68 3.63 16.56 -17.91
N PHE A 69 4.71 17.32 -17.68
CA PHE A 69 4.80 18.71 -18.09
C PHE A 69 5.98 18.94 -19.01
N ASN A 70 5.72 19.62 -20.11
CA ASN A 70 6.75 20.14 -21.01
C ASN A 70 6.51 21.63 -21.23
N PHE A 71 7.17 22.43 -20.44
CA PHE A 71 7.08 23.90 -20.49
C PHE A 71 7.94 24.48 -21.61
N LYS A 72 8.90 23.72 -22.14
CA LYS A 72 9.89 24.17 -23.12
C LYS A 72 10.65 25.39 -22.58
N ASP A 73 10.64 26.48 -23.34
CA ASP A 73 11.21 27.81 -23.03
C ASP A 73 10.21 28.75 -22.34
N GLN A 74 9.04 28.23 -21.89
CA GLN A 74 7.99 29.03 -21.28
C GLN A 74 7.91 28.82 -19.76
N ALA A 75 7.31 29.79 -19.08
CA ALA A 75 6.94 29.62 -17.68
C ALA A 75 5.60 28.84 -17.55
N PRO A 76 5.36 28.15 -16.42
CA PRO A 76 4.12 27.42 -16.17
C PRO A 76 2.85 28.27 -16.30
N ILE A 77 2.92 29.53 -15.94
CA ILE A 77 1.82 30.52 -16.06
C ILE A 77 2.36 31.88 -16.44
N GLN A 78 1.48 32.70 -17.03
CA GLN A 78 1.82 34.09 -17.40
C GLN A 78 2.29 34.92 -16.19
N GLY A 79 3.37 35.66 -16.34
CA GLY A 79 3.94 36.54 -15.31
C GLY A 79 4.90 35.86 -14.33
N MET A 80 5.25 34.59 -14.54
CA MET A 80 6.37 33.94 -13.88
C MET A 80 7.66 34.12 -14.72
N ASP A 81 8.81 34.10 -14.03
CA ASP A 81 10.12 34.14 -14.65
C ASP A 81 10.39 32.82 -15.39
N VAL A 82 10.61 32.90 -16.70
CA VAL A 82 10.88 31.73 -17.55
C VAL A 82 12.21 31.05 -17.21
N ASN A 83 13.15 31.78 -16.59
CA ASN A 83 14.48 31.27 -16.25
C ASN A 83 14.57 30.73 -14.83
N LYS A 84 13.67 31.16 -13.93
CA LYS A 84 13.74 30.83 -12.49
C LYS A 84 12.37 30.54 -11.89
N PHE A 85 12.00 29.27 -11.85
CA PHE A 85 10.81 28.84 -11.11
C PHE A 85 11.01 27.48 -10.48
N SER A 86 10.20 27.20 -9.49
CA SER A 86 10.14 25.87 -8.87
C SER A 86 8.71 25.46 -8.62
N ILE A 87 8.49 24.17 -8.58
CA ILE A 87 7.16 23.61 -8.33
C ILE A 87 7.29 22.52 -7.25
N TYR A 88 6.38 22.55 -6.29
CA TYR A 88 6.26 21.54 -5.24
C TYR A 88 4.93 20.87 -5.35
N TRP A 89 4.94 19.58 -5.66
CA TRP A 89 3.75 18.74 -5.60
C TRP A 89 3.76 17.94 -4.31
N GLU A 90 2.61 17.90 -3.64
CA GLU A 90 2.41 17.10 -2.44
C GLU A 90 1.03 16.44 -2.44
N GLY A 91 0.96 15.28 -1.78
CA GLY A 91 -0.27 14.51 -1.65
C GLY A 91 0.02 13.09 -1.23
N SER A 92 -0.74 12.14 -1.76
CA SER A 92 -0.51 10.72 -1.52
C SER A 92 -0.73 9.87 -2.75
N LEU A 93 -0.11 8.71 -2.73
CA LEU A 93 -0.22 7.62 -3.70
C LEU A 93 -0.93 6.44 -3.03
N LYS A 94 -1.94 5.85 -3.67
CA LYS A 94 -2.58 4.61 -3.20
C LYS A 94 -2.46 3.53 -4.26
N PRO A 95 -1.46 2.64 -4.16
CA PRO A 95 -1.30 1.52 -5.07
C PRO A 95 -2.42 0.49 -4.87
N ARG A 96 -2.79 -0.24 -5.92
CA ARG A 96 -3.82 -1.29 -5.83
C ARG A 96 -3.23 -2.62 -5.40
N GLU A 97 -2.10 -2.99 -5.94
CA GLU A 97 -1.45 -4.29 -5.75
C GLU A 97 -0.27 -4.20 -4.77
N THR A 98 -0.01 -5.28 -4.05
CA THR A 98 1.18 -5.42 -3.20
C THR A 98 2.35 -5.91 -4.03
N GLY A 99 3.53 -5.28 -3.89
CA GLY A 99 4.74 -5.71 -4.59
C GLY A 99 5.75 -4.59 -4.79
N TRP A 100 6.75 -4.88 -5.63
CA TRP A 100 7.80 -3.93 -5.99
C TRP A 100 7.30 -2.94 -7.03
N TYR A 101 7.38 -1.66 -6.70
CA TYR A 101 7.12 -0.52 -7.59
C TYR A 101 8.45 0.14 -7.92
N GLU A 102 8.65 0.49 -9.19
CA GLU A 102 9.77 1.29 -9.60
C GLU A 102 9.27 2.68 -10.03
N PHE A 103 9.77 3.72 -9.39
CA PHE A 103 9.43 5.10 -9.68
C PHE A 103 10.51 5.72 -10.54
N PHE A 104 10.11 6.48 -11.57
CA PHE A 104 11.01 7.16 -12.49
C PHE A 104 10.68 8.64 -12.51
N VAL A 105 11.70 9.48 -12.41
CA VAL A 105 11.58 10.92 -12.70
C VAL A 105 12.47 11.23 -13.88
N GLN A 106 11.86 11.82 -14.91
CA GLN A 106 12.56 12.24 -16.12
C GLN A 106 12.52 13.76 -16.26
N SER A 107 13.69 14.41 -16.32
CA SER A 107 13.80 15.87 -16.42
C SER A 107 15.22 16.30 -16.87
N PRO A 108 15.38 17.42 -17.60
CA PRO A 108 16.66 18.08 -17.78
C PRO A 108 17.04 18.97 -16.58
N ASN A 109 16.10 19.26 -15.68
CA ASN A 109 16.22 20.19 -14.57
C ASN A 109 16.39 19.47 -13.23
N GLY A 110 16.57 20.21 -12.14
CA GLY A 110 16.71 19.64 -10.80
C GLY A 110 15.39 19.13 -10.24
N PHE A 111 15.43 17.99 -9.53
CA PHE A 111 14.25 17.41 -8.88
C PHE A 111 14.62 16.58 -7.65
N SER A 112 13.61 16.35 -6.79
CA SER A 112 13.74 15.46 -5.64
C SER A 112 12.39 14.83 -5.35
N LEU A 113 12.34 13.48 -5.34
CA LEU A 113 11.14 12.69 -5.10
C LEU A 113 11.19 12.04 -3.72
N ARG A 114 10.10 12.12 -2.98
CA ARG A 114 9.85 11.32 -1.76
C ARG A 114 8.60 10.48 -1.94
N VAL A 115 8.72 9.20 -1.68
CA VAL A 115 7.59 8.25 -1.64
C VAL A 115 7.64 7.53 -0.30
N ASN A 116 6.52 7.49 0.40
CA ASN A 116 6.38 6.92 1.75
C ASN A 116 7.30 7.56 2.81
N GLN A 117 7.65 8.82 2.61
CA GLN A 117 8.50 9.57 3.53
C GLN A 117 7.92 10.97 3.71
N ASN A 118 7.71 11.39 4.97
CA ASN A 118 7.31 12.75 5.29
C ASN A 118 8.52 13.65 5.53
N ASP A 119 9.61 13.08 6.05
CA ASP A 119 10.88 13.72 6.39
C ASP A 119 12.02 12.77 6.06
N GLY A 120 13.26 13.24 6.11
CA GLY A 120 14.46 12.44 5.90
C GLY A 120 14.99 12.48 4.47
N LEU A 121 15.75 11.45 4.10
CA LEU A 121 16.40 11.39 2.78
C LEU A 121 15.35 11.14 1.69
N PRO A 122 15.44 11.84 0.56
CA PRO A 122 14.58 11.59 -0.59
C PRO A 122 14.76 10.18 -1.15
N THR A 123 13.70 9.65 -1.78
CA THR A 123 13.76 8.41 -2.56
C THR A 123 14.65 8.57 -3.79
N ILE A 124 14.58 9.76 -4.43
CA ILE A 124 15.47 10.19 -5.52
C ILE A 124 15.86 11.64 -5.22
N ASP A 125 17.15 11.97 -5.28
CA ASP A 125 17.66 13.33 -5.04
C ASP A 125 18.62 13.81 -6.15
N GLU A 126 18.08 14.57 -7.08
CA GLU A 126 18.76 15.11 -8.25
C GLU A 126 18.53 16.62 -8.36
N LYS A 127 18.79 17.36 -7.26
CA LYS A 127 18.53 18.81 -7.17
C LYS A 127 19.46 19.66 -8.04
N VAL A 128 20.59 19.09 -8.44
CA VAL A 128 21.52 19.79 -9.32
C VAL A 128 21.08 19.59 -10.77
N THR A 129 20.86 20.69 -11.48
CA THR A 129 20.51 20.66 -12.90
C THR A 129 21.72 20.28 -13.76
N ALA A 130 21.52 19.40 -14.72
CA ALA A 130 22.56 18.98 -15.66
C ALA A 130 22.38 19.58 -17.07
N GLY A 131 21.26 20.28 -17.32
CA GLY A 131 20.92 20.84 -18.65
C GLY A 131 20.60 19.78 -19.71
N MET A 132 20.79 18.47 -19.40
CA MET A 132 20.50 17.36 -20.29
C MET A 132 19.38 16.50 -19.72
N MET A 133 18.54 15.97 -20.60
CA MET A 133 17.48 15.03 -20.23
C MET A 133 18.08 13.81 -19.55
N ARG A 134 17.63 13.51 -18.35
CA ARG A 134 17.97 12.28 -17.63
C ARG A 134 16.73 11.65 -17.02
N GLU A 135 16.77 10.33 -16.88
CA GLU A 135 15.78 9.56 -16.14
C GLU A 135 16.48 8.84 -14.99
N VAL A 136 15.97 9.00 -13.79
CA VAL A 136 16.48 8.35 -12.59
C VAL A 136 15.36 7.55 -11.95
N SER A 137 15.67 6.34 -11.47
CA SER A 137 14.68 5.46 -10.85
C SER A 137 15.07 5.00 -9.46
N ALA A 138 14.05 4.59 -8.70
CA ALA A 138 14.20 3.92 -7.41
C ALA A 138 13.07 2.90 -7.21
N LYS A 139 13.41 1.77 -6.57
CA LYS A 139 12.45 0.70 -6.26
C LYS A 139 12.03 0.74 -4.81
N LEU A 140 10.72 0.56 -4.57
CA LEU A 140 10.13 0.45 -3.24
C LEU A 140 9.10 -0.68 -3.22
N PHE A 141 9.10 -1.46 -2.14
CA PHE A 141 8.03 -2.40 -1.89
C PHE A 141 6.85 -1.67 -1.23
N LEU A 142 5.66 -1.77 -1.81
CA LEU A 142 4.44 -1.14 -1.30
C LEU A 142 3.35 -2.17 -1.09
N LEU A 143 2.51 -1.94 -0.09
CA LEU A 143 1.33 -2.75 0.20
C LEU A 143 0.11 -2.16 -0.53
N GLY A 144 -0.60 -3.00 -1.26
CA GLY A 144 -1.81 -2.61 -1.98
C GLY A 144 -2.91 -2.12 -1.05
N GLY A 145 -3.69 -1.14 -1.53
CA GLY A 145 -4.80 -0.55 -0.77
C GLY A 145 -4.39 0.43 0.33
N ARG A 146 -3.10 0.53 0.68
CA ARG A 146 -2.57 1.48 1.67
C ARG A 146 -2.12 2.78 0.99
N PRO A 147 -2.53 3.94 1.47
CA PRO A 147 -2.03 5.20 0.93
C PRO A 147 -0.65 5.55 1.53
N TYR A 148 0.20 6.16 0.72
CA TYR A 148 1.56 6.59 1.06
C TYR A 148 1.73 8.07 0.74
N PRO A 149 2.40 8.87 1.58
CA PRO A 149 2.74 10.24 1.23
C PRO A 149 3.65 10.26 0.00
N LEU A 150 3.40 11.22 -0.87
CA LEU A 150 4.21 11.49 -2.05
C LEU A 150 4.46 12.98 -2.17
N SER A 151 5.72 13.37 -2.39
CA SER A 151 6.07 14.73 -2.76
C SER A 151 7.17 14.76 -3.82
N LEU A 152 7.06 15.73 -4.73
CA LEU A 152 8.04 15.98 -5.78
C LEU A 152 8.39 17.46 -5.80
N GLU A 153 9.68 17.74 -5.66
CA GLU A 153 10.27 19.06 -5.84
C GLU A 153 10.87 19.15 -7.25
N TYR A 154 10.62 20.26 -7.93
CA TYR A 154 11.17 20.56 -9.25
C TYR A 154 11.77 21.95 -9.27
N PHE A 155 12.96 22.08 -9.87
CA PHE A 155 13.74 23.31 -9.88
C PHE A 155 14.25 23.62 -11.28
N LYS A 156 13.75 24.68 -11.91
CA LYS A 156 14.35 25.27 -13.12
C LYS A 156 15.23 26.44 -12.74
N PHE A 157 16.45 26.48 -13.27
CA PHE A 157 17.37 27.58 -13.08
C PHE A 157 18.28 27.72 -14.29
N ASP A 158 18.04 28.82 -15.07
CA ASP A 158 18.80 29.23 -16.25
C ASP A 158 19.00 28.16 -17.34
N ASP A 159 18.21 27.10 -17.35
CA ASP A 159 18.21 26.09 -18.40
C ASP A 159 17.33 26.53 -19.59
N PRO A 160 17.68 26.16 -20.84
CA PRO A 160 16.89 26.52 -22.02
C PRO A 160 15.52 25.81 -22.06
N ASN A 161 15.43 24.62 -21.52
CA ASN A 161 14.23 23.80 -21.55
C ASN A 161 13.75 23.45 -20.13
N ALA A 162 12.45 23.32 -19.97
CA ALA A 162 11.82 22.93 -18.74
C ALA A 162 10.81 21.81 -18.99
N SER A 163 11.05 20.63 -18.38
CA SER A 163 10.10 19.51 -18.43
C SER A 163 10.28 18.61 -17.22
N ILE A 164 9.21 17.92 -16.85
CA ILE A 164 9.26 16.90 -15.80
C ILE A 164 8.16 15.87 -16.02
N GLU A 165 8.51 14.60 -15.89
CA GLU A 165 7.61 13.46 -15.94
C GLU A 165 7.82 12.60 -14.70
N LEU A 166 6.73 12.21 -14.03
CA LEU A 166 6.72 11.22 -12.96
C LEU A 166 6.02 9.96 -13.44
N LYS A 167 6.79 8.90 -13.55
CA LYS A 167 6.35 7.60 -14.01
C LYS A 167 6.50 6.54 -12.93
N TRP A 168 5.83 5.45 -13.11
CA TRP A 168 6.05 4.25 -12.35
C TRP A 168 5.97 3.00 -13.23
N LYS A 169 6.52 1.90 -12.70
CA LYS A 169 6.23 0.55 -13.14
C LYS A 169 5.66 -0.20 -11.94
N THR A 170 4.46 -0.74 -12.09
CA THR A 170 3.79 -1.54 -11.06
C THR A 170 4.33 -2.97 -11.05
N PRO A 171 4.04 -3.80 -10.02
CA PRO A 171 4.47 -5.21 -9.97
C PRO A 171 4.11 -5.98 -11.24
N VAL A 172 2.92 -5.72 -11.80
CA VAL A 172 2.47 -6.28 -13.08
C VAL A 172 2.05 -5.13 -13.98
N GLY A 173 2.94 -4.69 -14.87
CA GLY A 173 2.62 -3.56 -15.74
C GLY A 173 3.81 -3.01 -16.49
N GLU A 174 3.50 -2.03 -17.33
CA GLU A 174 4.47 -1.27 -18.11
C GLU A 174 4.84 0.04 -17.42
N LYS A 175 5.96 0.61 -17.82
CA LYS A 175 6.36 1.95 -17.37
C LYS A 175 5.43 3.00 -17.99
N GLU A 176 4.72 3.74 -17.15
CA GLU A 176 3.74 4.76 -17.55
C GLU A 176 3.77 5.97 -16.62
N ILE A 177 3.23 7.10 -17.07
CA ILE A 177 2.91 8.24 -16.19
C ILE A 177 1.92 7.77 -15.13
N ILE A 178 2.18 8.10 -13.85
CA ILE A 178 1.27 7.68 -12.76
C ILE A 178 -0.14 8.20 -13.05
N PRO A 179 -1.14 7.31 -13.22
CA PRO A 179 -2.50 7.74 -13.52
C PRO A 179 -3.15 8.47 -12.36
N LYS A 180 -3.98 9.46 -12.69
CA LYS A 180 -4.68 10.33 -11.74
C LYS A 180 -5.42 9.56 -10.63
N GLU A 181 -5.99 8.43 -10.94
CA GLU A 181 -6.79 7.61 -10.02
C GLU A 181 -6.01 7.07 -8.82
N PHE A 182 -4.69 6.94 -8.93
CA PHE A 182 -3.80 6.50 -7.85
C PHE A 182 -3.23 7.66 -7.02
N LEU A 183 -3.43 8.90 -7.46
CA LEU A 183 -2.95 10.11 -6.80
C LEU A 183 -4.09 10.81 -6.06
N PHE A 184 -3.78 11.34 -4.87
CA PHE A 184 -4.73 12.07 -4.03
C PHE A 184 -4.07 13.35 -3.51
N SER A 185 -4.87 14.43 -3.43
CA SER A 185 -4.38 15.75 -2.99
C SER A 185 -4.17 15.86 -1.47
N GLU A 186 -4.60 14.86 -0.71
CA GLU A 186 -4.47 14.81 0.73
C GLU A 186 -3.14 14.14 1.12
N LYS A 187 -2.42 14.77 2.05
CA LYS A 187 -1.20 14.21 2.63
C LYS A 187 -1.56 13.23 3.75
N VAL A 188 -0.91 12.08 3.77
CA VAL A 188 -1.08 11.04 4.80
C VAL A 188 0.22 10.83 5.57
N SER A 189 0.15 10.10 6.69
CA SER A 189 1.34 9.62 7.41
C SER A 189 2.08 8.58 6.59
N SER A 190 3.40 8.49 6.75
CA SER A 190 4.19 7.37 6.24
C SER A 190 3.82 6.07 6.96
N SER A 191 4.07 4.94 6.31
CA SER A 191 3.90 3.61 6.90
C SER A 191 5.23 2.86 6.91
N PHE A 192 5.53 2.16 7.98
CA PHE A 192 6.62 1.21 7.94
C PHE A 192 6.27 0.05 7.02
N VAL A 193 7.09 -0.20 6.02
CA VAL A 193 7.00 -1.36 5.12
C VAL A 193 8.41 -1.87 4.91
N THR A 194 8.71 -3.07 5.41
CA THR A 194 10.04 -3.64 5.23
C THR A 194 10.39 -3.82 3.76
N GLN A 195 11.59 -3.39 3.39
CA GLN A 195 12.13 -3.48 2.03
C GLN A 195 12.93 -4.78 1.80
N GLN A 196 12.92 -5.70 2.77
CA GLN A 196 13.60 -6.99 2.64
C GLN A 196 12.87 -7.90 1.66
N ASN A 197 13.62 -8.65 0.85
CA ASN A 197 13.07 -9.71 0.03
C ASN A 197 12.77 -10.93 0.92
N LEU A 198 11.50 -11.31 0.99
CA LEU A 198 11.07 -12.53 1.67
C LEU A 198 10.94 -13.65 0.63
N PRO A 199 11.41 -14.87 0.92
CA PRO A 199 11.19 -16.02 0.04
C PRO A 199 9.69 -16.23 -0.23
N PRO A 200 9.29 -16.68 -1.42
CA PRO A 200 7.89 -16.86 -1.76
C PRO A 200 7.19 -17.84 -0.81
N ASP A 201 5.92 -17.60 -0.55
CA ASP A 201 5.07 -18.53 0.18
C ASP A 201 4.69 -19.74 -0.68
N ASP A 202 4.21 -20.81 -0.05
CA ASP A 202 3.70 -21.96 -0.78
C ASP A 202 2.32 -21.67 -1.39
N TYR A 203 2.18 -21.93 -2.68
CA TYR A 203 0.94 -21.79 -3.46
C TYR A 203 0.40 -23.11 -4.01
N SER A 204 0.91 -24.25 -3.59
CA SER A 204 0.58 -25.55 -4.16
C SER A 204 -0.90 -25.93 -4.06
N GLN A 205 -1.70 -25.22 -3.25
CA GLN A 205 -3.15 -25.41 -3.14
C GLN A 205 -3.97 -24.22 -3.70
N GLY A 206 -3.36 -23.34 -4.48
CA GLY A 206 -4.05 -22.20 -5.09
C GLY A 206 -4.24 -20.99 -4.17
N PHE A 207 -3.63 -20.98 -2.98
CA PHE A 207 -3.60 -19.83 -2.06
C PHE A 207 -2.33 -19.82 -1.24
N GLU A 208 -1.96 -18.65 -0.72
CA GLU A 208 -0.77 -18.45 0.12
C GLU A 208 -0.84 -19.24 1.43
N ARG A 209 0.22 -19.99 1.72
CA ARG A 209 0.36 -20.75 2.95
C ARG A 209 1.75 -20.60 3.54
N GLY A 210 1.82 -20.26 4.83
CA GLY A 210 3.05 -20.15 5.59
C GLY A 210 3.55 -21.50 6.12
N ILE A 211 3.60 -22.55 5.31
CA ILE A 211 4.03 -23.89 5.74
C ILE A 211 5.52 -24.15 5.58
N GLN A 212 6.17 -23.42 4.69
CA GLN A 212 7.60 -23.55 4.46
C GLN A 212 8.38 -22.72 5.49
N ILE A 213 9.19 -23.39 6.28
CA ILE A 213 10.03 -22.80 7.33
C ILE A 213 11.43 -23.35 7.08
N ASP A 214 12.29 -22.49 6.56
CA ASP A 214 13.67 -22.80 6.27
C ASP A 214 14.59 -21.65 6.72
N ASP A 215 15.89 -21.89 6.67
CA ASP A 215 16.90 -20.93 7.10
C ASP A 215 16.83 -19.62 6.28
N THR A 216 16.48 -19.72 4.99
CA THR A 216 16.39 -18.55 4.10
C THR A 216 15.25 -17.63 4.54
N TRP A 217 14.11 -18.21 4.91
CA TRP A 217 12.99 -17.43 5.43
C TRP A 217 13.32 -16.82 6.80
N ASP A 218 13.93 -17.60 7.71
CA ASP A 218 14.30 -17.09 9.05
C ASP A 218 15.33 -15.96 8.97
N GLU A 219 16.30 -16.05 8.07
CA GLU A 219 17.29 -15.00 7.82
C GLU A 219 16.61 -13.73 7.28
N ALA A 220 15.77 -13.86 6.25
CA ALA A 220 15.06 -12.73 5.66
C ALA A 220 14.14 -12.02 6.68
N VAL A 221 13.42 -12.79 7.51
CA VAL A 221 12.62 -12.25 8.62
C VAL A 221 13.50 -11.57 9.66
N THR A 222 14.69 -12.12 9.94
CA THR A 222 15.64 -11.49 10.89
C THR A 222 16.04 -10.10 10.39
N PHE A 223 16.42 -9.97 9.12
CA PHE A 223 16.74 -8.65 8.55
C PHE A 223 15.56 -7.69 8.57
N ALA A 224 14.35 -8.18 8.25
CA ALA A 224 13.13 -7.35 8.30
C ALA A 224 12.81 -6.89 9.74
N VAL A 225 13.07 -7.72 10.74
CA VAL A 225 12.87 -7.38 12.16
C VAL A 225 13.95 -6.42 12.66
N LEU A 226 15.19 -6.53 12.19
CA LEU A 226 16.25 -5.55 12.46
C LEU A 226 15.89 -4.17 11.89
N GLU A 227 15.43 -4.12 10.63
CA GLU A 227 14.92 -2.89 10.00
C GLU A 227 13.76 -2.27 10.80
N ALA A 228 12.83 -3.10 11.30
CA ALA A 228 11.73 -2.67 12.14
C ALA A 228 12.20 -2.10 13.51
N ALA A 229 13.20 -2.72 14.11
CA ALA A 229 13.77 -2.27 15.39
C ALA A 229 14.50 -0.92 15.24
N GLU A 230 15.29 -0.76 14.17
CA GLU A 230 15.95 0.50 13.84
C GLU A 230 14.93 1.63 13.62
N HIS A 231 13.87 1.34 12.86
CA HIS A 231 12.76 2.28 12.66
C HIS A 231 12.11 2.70 13.98
N ALA A 232 11.86 1.76 14.90
CA ALA A 232 11.32 2.07 16.23
C ALA A 232 12.26 2.99 17.03
N ALA A 233 13.56 2.73 17.00
CA ALA A 233 14.57 3.55 17.67
C ALA A 233 14.63 4.99 17.13
N GLU A 234 14.56 5.14 15.81
CA GLU A 234 14.46 6.47 15.17
C GLU A 234 13.21 7.23 15.61
N LYS A 235 12.06 6.56 15.68
CA LYS A 235 10.80 7.18 16.13
C LYS A 235 10.87 7.60 17.58
N VAL A 236 11.42 6.76 18.44
CA VAL A 236 11.66 7.12 19.86
C VAL A 236 12.61 8.32 19.95
N SER A 237 13.71 8.35 19.18
CA SER A 237 14.63 9.49 19.14
C SER A 237 13.92 10.80 18.77
N ARG A 238 13.00 10.76 17.80
CA ARG A 238 12.19 11.93 17.43
C ARG A 238 11.17 12.32 18.50
N LEU A 239 10.59 11.34 19.19
CA LEU A 239 9.62 11.57 20.25
C LEU A 239 10.25 12.29 21.45
N ILE A 240 11.41 11.82 21.91
CA ILE A 240 12.10 12.36 23.09
C ILE A 240 12.84 13.67 22.79
N ARG A 241 13.34 13.90 21.58
CA ARG A 241 14.00 15.14 21.11
C ARG A 241 14.96 15.76 22.13
N GLY A 242 15.91 14.99 22.62
CA GLY A 242 16.92 15.44 23.61
C GLY A 242 16.42 15.49 25.05
N ARG A 243 15.26 14.94 25.36
CA ARG A 243 14.72 14.78 26.73
C ARG A 243 14.91 13.33 27.23
N GLU A 244 16.07 12.75 26.98
CA GLU A 244 16.35 11.33 27.26
C GLU A 244 16.26 10.97 28.74
N ASN A 245 16.55 11.96 29.61
CA ASN A 245 16.51 11.81 31.08
C ASN A 245 15.18 12.25 31.72
N ASP A 246 14.19 12.63 30.92
CA ASP A 246 12.88 13.02 31.41
C ASP A 246 12.07 11.76 31.77
N PRO A 247 11.70 11.58 33.08
CA PRO A 247 10.92 10.41 33.49
C PRO A 247 9.62 10.24 32.75
N ASP A 248 8.91 11.33 32.44
CA ASP A 248 7.65 11.30 31.68
C ASP A 248 7.82 10.74 30.26
N GLN A 249 8.98 11.01 29.63
CA GLN A 249 9.27 10.44 28.31
C GLN A 249 9.57 8.95 28.40
N ARG A 250 10.27 8.51 29.45
CA ARG A 250 10.53 7.10 29.70
C ARG A 250 9.22 6.33 29.91
N GLU A 251 8.33 6.81 30.76
CA GLU A 251 7.02 6.19 30.98
C GLU A 251 6.20 6.07 29.69
N LYS A 252 6.17 7.12 28.86
CA LYS A 252 5.51 7.09 27.55
C LYS A 252 6.09 6.02 26.62
N VAL A 253 7.41 5.90 26.54
CA VAL A 253 8.07 4.90 25.69
C VAL A 253 7.82 3.48 26.20
N VAL A 254 7.79 3.29 27.52
CA VAL A 254 7.42 2.01 28.15
C VAL A 254 5.98 1.64 27.80
N ALA A 255 5.03 2.56 27.94
CA ALA A 255 3.63 2.32 27.59
C ALA A 255 3.45 1.97 26.10
N ILE A 256 4.16 2.67 25.22
CA ILE A 256 4.21 2.33 23.79
C ILE A 256 4.74 0.91 23.57
N ALA A 257 5.80 0.53 24.29
CA ALA A 257 6.37 -0.81 24.19
C ALA A 257 5.42 -1.91 24.68
N GLU A 258 4.68 -1.67 25.78
CA GLU A 258 3.66 -2.59 26.28
C GLU A 258 2.53 -2.81 25.25
N ASP A 259 1.98 -1.72 24.70
CA ASP A 259 0.93 -1.78 23.69
C ASP A 259 1.42 -2.47 22.42
N PHE A 260 2.67 -2.22 22.00
CA PHE A 260 3.28 -2.89 20.86
C PHE A 260 3.32 -4.42 21.06
N VAL A 261 3.76 -4.89 22.23
CA VAL A 261 3.84 -6.32 22.55
C VAL A 261 2.44 -6.95 22.61
N ARG A 262 1.47 -6.28 23.26
CA ARG A 262 0.08 -6.74 23.34
C ARG A 262 -0.55 -6.91 21.97
N LEU A 263 -0.40 -5.91 21.10
CA LEU A 263 -0.90 -5.96 19.72
C LEU A 263 -0.22 -7.06 18.91
N ALA A 264 1.11 -7.15 18.97
CA ALA A 264 1.88 -8.13 18.22
C ALA A 264 1.56 -9.57 18.63
N PHE A 265 1.43 -9.82 19.94
CA PHE A 265 1.09 -11.15 20.46
C PHE A 265 -0.40 -11.47 20.39
N ARG A 266 -1.23 -10.48 20.08
CA ARG A 266 -2.68 -10.64 19.92
C ARG A 266 -3.36 -11.23 21.15
N GLU A 267 -2.89 -10.87 22.35
CA GLU A 267 -3.40 -11.40 23.61
C GLU A 267 -3.22 -10.43 24.77
N LYS A 268 -3.93 -10.74 25.86
CA LYS A 268 -3.72 -10.07 27.14
C LYS A 268 -2.49 -10.68 27.82
N LEU A 269 -1.55 -9.83 28.19
CA LEU A 269 -0.34 -10.24 28.89
C LEU A 269 -0.51 -10.06 30.39
N SER A 270 0.03 -10.98 31.18
CA SER A 270 0.14 -10.86 32.61
C SER A 270 1.20 -9.81 32.99
N HIS A 271 1.12 -9.33 34.23
CA HIS A 271 2.14 -8.40 34.76
C HIS A 271 3.54 -9.01 34.74
N GLU A 272 3.66 -10.30 35.02
CA GLU A 272 4.92 -11.03 35.01
C GLU A 272 5.53 -11.12 33.59
N GLU A 273 4.69 -11.35 32.59
CA GLU A 273 5.11 -11.36 31.18
C GLU A 273 5.58 -9.97 30.74
N LEU A 274 4.84 -8.91 31.06
CA LEU A 274 5.24 -7.53 30.75
C LEU A 274 6.54 -7.15 31.45
N GLU A 275 6.72 -7.55 32.72
CA GLU A 275 7.96 -7.34 33.44
C GLU A 275 9.14 -7.97 32.69
N TRP A 276 8.99 -9.20 32.22
CA TRP A 276 10.07 -9.92 31.54
C TRP A 276 10.32 -9.41 30.11
N ILE A 277 9.26 -9.14 29.35
CA ILE A 277 9.37 -8.76 27.93
C ILE A 277 9.73 -7.29 27.79
N VAL A 278 9.16 -6.40 28.60
CA VAL A 278 9.27 -4.95 28.46
C VAL A 278 10.16 -4.35 29.56
N HIS A 279 9.71 -4.38 30.81
CA HIS A 279 10.29 -3.54 31.88
C HIS A 279 11.79 -3.84 32.12
N ARG A 280 12.21 -5.10 32.12
CA ARG A 280 13.63 -5.48 32.25
C ARG A 280 14.53 -4.96 31.13
N LYS A 281 13.97 -4.59 29.97
CA LYS A 281 14.74 -3.99 28.86
C LYS A 281 14.96 -2.49 29.07
N PHE A 282 14.06 -1.85 29.82
CA PHE A 282 14.12 -0.42 30.15
C PHE A 282 14.93 -0.14 31.44
N ASN A 283 16.13 -0.69 31.49
CA ASN A 283 17.06 -0.41 32.57
C ASN A 283 17.46 1.08 32.54
N PRO A 284 17.54 1.79 33.71
CA PRO A 284 17.95 3.20 33.78
C PRO A 284 19.28 3.54 33.10
N LYS A 285 20.20 2.57 32.99
CA LYS A 285 21.50 2.73 32.34
C LYS A 285 21.47 2.49 30.83
N THR A 286 20.35 2.01 30.29
CA THR A 286 20.19 1.72 28.84
C THR A 286 19.47 2.88 28.16
N PRO A 287 19.97 3.40 27.04
CA PRO A 287 19.26 4.39 26.22
C PRO A 287 17.88 3.89 25.83
N LEU A 288 16.88 4.79 25.73
CA LEU A 288 15.50 4.43 25.38
C LEU A 288 15.41 3.80 23.99
N GLN A 289 16.22 4.27 23.06
CA GLN A 289 16.34 3.72 21.71
C GLN A 289 16.74 2.24 21.72
N THR A 290 17.82 1.93 22.44
CA THR A 290 18.29 0.54 22.60
C THR A 290 17.29 -0.33 23.35
N SER A 291 16.54 0.25 24.29
CA SER A 291 15.50 -0.48 25.04
C SER A 291 14.37 -0.88 24.11
N ILE A 292 13.84 0.05 23.30
CA ILE A 292 12.76 -0.25 22.36
C ILE A 292 13.21 -1.20 21.26
N GLU A 293 14.45 -1.09 20.74
CA GLU A 293 15.02 -2.06 19.79
C GLU A 293 14.96 -3.48 20.34
N LYS A 294 15.40 -3.67 21.58
CA LYS A 294 15.38 -4.99 22.25
C LYS A 294 13.97 -5.54 22.39
N VAL A 295 12.99 -4.69 22.72
CA VAL A 295 11.59 -5.11 22.84
C VAL A 295 11.06 -5.51 21.47
N VAL A 296 11.27 -4.71 20.43
CA VAL A 296 10.81 -4.98 19.07
C VAL A 296 11.44 -6.26 18.52
N LEU A 297 12.76 -6.42 18.64
CA LEU A 297 13.48 -7.62 18.22
C LEU A 297 12.93 -8.88 18.89
N PHE A 298 12.81 -8.84 20.23
CA PHE A 298 12.29 -9.97 20.99
C PHE A 298 10.87 -10.32 20.59
N THR A 299 10.02 -9.31 20.44
CA THR A 299 8.59 -9.48 20.12
C THR A 299 8.39 -10.05 18.72
N LEU A 300 9.02 -9.46 17.71
CA LEU A 300 8.80 -9.84 16.31
C LEU A 300 9.49 -11.14 15.90
N LYS A 301 10.56 -11.57 16.61
CA LYS A 301 11.18 -12.90 16.43
C LYS A 301 10.53 -13.98 17.29
N SER A 302 9.60 -13.61 18.16
CA SER A 302 8.91 -14.59 19.01
C SER A 302 8.00 -15.51 18.19
N PRO A 303 7.95 -16.82 18.48
CA PRO A 303 6.93 -17.72 17.92
C PRO A 303 5.48 -17.23 18.15
N ARG A 304 5.22 -16.49 19.25
CA ARG A 304 3.90 -15.91 19.54
C ARG A 304 3.45 -14.91 18.47
N PHE A 305 4.39 -14.20 17.85
CA PHE A 305 4.10 -13.31 16.72
C PHE A 305 4.08 -14.05 15.39
N LEU A 306 5.10 -14.84 15.12
CA LEU A 306 5.34 -15.48 13.82
C LEU A 306 4.34 -16.60 13.49
N TYR A 307 3.78 -17.28 14.51
CA TYR A 307 2.86 -18.40 14.35
C TYR A 307 1.48 -18.06 14.92
N PRO A 308 0.53 -17.60 14.11
CA PRO A 308 -0.77 -17.10 14.58
C PRO A 308 -1.56 -18.09 15.42
N GLU A 309 -1.48 -19.38 15.10
CA GLU A 309 -2.20 -20.45 15.79
C GLU A 309 -1.51 -20.92 17.07
N TRP A 310 -0.37 -20.32 17.44
CA TRP A 310 0.35 -20.67 18.68
C TRP A 310 -0.54 -20.58 19.92
N GLN A 311 -1.38 -19.55 19.99
CA GLN A 311 -2.31 -19.37 21.11
C GLN A 311 -3.41 -20.44 21.13
N ALA A 312 -3.90 -20.86 19.97
CA ALA A 312 -4.93 -21.88 19.86
C ALA A 312 -4.47 -23.27 20.33
N LEU A 313 -3.15 -23.51 20.43
CA LEU A 313 -2.60 -24.72 21.03
C LEU A 313 -2.76 -24.76 22.57
N ALA A 314 -2.72 -23.58 23.20
CA ALA A 314 -2.74 -23.45 24.67
C ALA A 314 -4.10 -23.00 25.19
N LYS A 315 -4.98 -22.47 24.38
CA LYS A 315 -6.28 -21.88 24.74
C LYS A 315 -7.43 -22.56 24.01
N ASP A 316 -8.65 -22.35 24.51
CA ASP A 316 -9.87 -22.72 23.78
C ASP A 316 -9.93 -21.94 22.46
N THR A 317 -10.28 -22.64 21.38
CA THR A 317 -10.51 -22.03 20.05
C THR A 317 -11.63 -20.99 20.04
N LYS A 318 -12.43 -20.91 21.09
CA LYS A 318 -13.47 -19.89 21.34
C LYS A 318 -12.97 -18.70 22.15
N ASP A 319 -11.70 -18.68 22.59
CA ASP A 319 -11.12 -17.52 23.26
C ASP A 319 -11.25 -16.30 22.35
N SER A 320 -11.69 -15.18 22.92
CA SER A 320 -11.98 -13.95 22.16
C SER A 320 -10.76 -13.40 21.41
N PHE A 321 -9.56 -13.52 21.98
CA PHE A 321 -8.32 -13.10 21.31
C PHE A 321 -7.97 -14.05 20.14
N VAL A 322 -8.19 -15.34 20.29
CA VAL A 322 -7.99 -16.32 19.19
C VAL A 322 -8.95 -16.02 18.04
N VAL A 323 -10.22 -15.79 18.34
CA VAL A 323 -11.25 -15.45 17.34
C VAL A 323 -10.91 -14.13 16.65
N ALA A 324 -10.51 -13.10 17.42
CA ALA A 324 -10.13 -11.80 16.87
C ALA A 324 -8.88 -11.89 15.98
N SER A 325 -7.87 -12.66 16.40
CA SER A 325 -6.65 -12.91 15.62
C SER A 325 -6.98 -13.55 14.26
N ARG A 326 -7.80 -14.63 14.28
CA ARG A 326 -8.24 -15.30 13.06
C ARG A 326 -9.03 -14.36 12.14
N LEU A 327 -9.95 -13.59 12.70
CA LEU A 327 -10.76 -12.65 11.93
C LEU A 327 -9.91 -11.56 11.28
N ALA A 328 -8.95 -10.98 12.01
CA ALA A 328 -8.06 -9.95 11.49
C ALA A 328 -7.12 -10.50 10.41
N LEU A 329 -6.52 -11.65 10.62
CA LEU A 329 -5.67 -12.30 9.62
C LEU A 329 -6.46 -12.72 8.37
N TYR A 330 -7.71 -13.17 8.56
CA TYR A 330 -8.55 -13.60 7.44
C TYR A 330 -9.05 -12.42 6.59
N LEU A 331 -9.45 -11.31 7.22
CA LEU A 331 -10.04 -10.17 6.51
C LEU A 331 -9.01 -9.09 6.13
N TRP A 332 -7.95 -8.92 6.91
CA TRP A 332 -7.00 -7.81 6.77
C TRP A 332 -5.56 -8.24 6.48
N ASP A 333 -5.25 -9.54 6.55
CA ASP A 333 -3.87 -10.04 6.56
C ASP A 333 -3.00 -9.41 7.67
N SER A 334 -3.59 -9.04 8.80
CA SER A 334 -2.91 -8.27 9.83
C SER A 334 -3.32 -8.67 11.24
N VAL A 335 -2.68 -8.07 12.24
CA VAL A 335 -3.05 -8.22 13.65
C VAL A 335 -4.36 -7.48 13.96
N PRO A 336 -5.12 -7.91 15.01
CA PRO A 336 -6.22 -7.12 15.56
C PRO A 336 -5.75 -5.73 15.96
N ASP A 337 -6.54 -4.71 15.67
CA ASP A 337 -6.24 -3.34 16.11
C ASP A 337 -6.64 -3.09 17.57
N MET A 338 -6.21 -1.97 18.14
CA MET A 338 -6.51 -1.62 19.53
C MET A 338 -8.01 -1.55 19.78
N LYS A 339 -8.83 -1.16 18.82
CA LYS A 339 -10.29 -1.14 18.95
C LYS A 339 -10.84 -2.55 19.22
N MET A 340 -10.29 -3.57 18.56
CA MET A 340 -10.68 -4.96 18.81
C MET A 340 -10.24 -5.42 20.20
N HIS A 341 -9.03 -5.07 20.62
CA HIS A 341 -8.56 -5.34 21.99
C HIS A 341 -9.48 -4.71 23.04
N ASP A 342 -9.88 -3.44 22.85
CA ASP A 342 -10.82 -2.74 23.74
C ASP A 342 -12.19 -3.42 23.80
N LEU A 343 -12.72 -3.92 22.69
CA LEU A 343 -13.97 -4.66 22.64
C LEU A 343 -13.88 -5.97 23.43
N ILE A 344 -12.75 -6.68 23.32
CA ILE A 344 -12.50 -7.91 24.07
C ILE A 344 -12.42 -7.62 25.57
N ASP A 345 -11.63 -6.62 25.99
CA ASP A 345 -11.44 -6.23 27.39
C ASP A 345 -12.76 -5.80 28.06
N ARG A 346 -13.69 -5.20 27.29
CA ARG A 346 -15.05 -4.84 27.75
C ARG A 346 -16.06 -6.00 27.69
N GLY A 347 -15.65 -7.20 27.29
CA GLY A 347 -16.54 -8.35 27.10
C GLY A 347 -17.54 -8.18 25.93
N GLN A 348 -17.23 -7.30 24.99
CA GLN A 348 -18.09 -7.02 23.82
C GLN A 348 -17.67 -7.82 22.57
N PHE A 349 -16.88 -8.87 22.74
CA PHE A 349 -16.41 -9.75 21.64
C PHE A 349 -16.57 -11.24 22.01
N VAL A 350 -17.72 -11.59 22.62
CA VAL A 350 -18.00 -12.95 23.12
C VAL A 350 -19.17 -13.60 22.38
N LYS A 351 -20.20 -12.79 22.04
CA LYS A 351 -21.43 -13.29 21.40
C LYS A 351 -21.27 -13.31 19.89
N GLU A 352 -21.80 -14.33 19.23
CA GLU A 352 -21.79 -14.50 17.77
C GLU A 352 -22.24 -13.22 17.02
N LEU A 353 -23.33 -12.60 17.45
CA LEU A 353 -23.83 -11.34 16.85
C LEU A 353 -22.84 -10.19 16.96
N GLN A 354 -22.04 -10.11 18.05
CA GLN A 354 -21.02 -9.07 18.22
C GLN A 354 -19.86 -9.29 17.26
N ILE A 355 -19.43 -10.54 17.10
CA ILE A 355 -18.39 -10.97 16.18
C ILE A 355 -18.83 -10.70 14.73
N GLU A 356 -20.06 -11.09 14.37
CA GLU A 356 -20.64 -10.84 13.05
C GLU A 356 -20.69 -9.34 12.71
N ASN A 357 -21.17 -8.51 13.64
CA ASN A 357 -21.22 -7.06 13.43
C ASN A 357 -19.82 -6.45 13.26
N GLN A 358 -18.84 -6.91 14.02
CA GLN A 358 -17.45 -6.48 13.86
C GLN A 358 -16.88 -6.93 12.50
N ALA A 359 -17.12 -8.18 12.08
CA ALA A 359 -16.73 -8.68 10.78
C ALA A 359 -17.32 -7.85 9.63
N LYS A 360 -18.61 -7.50 9.70
CA LYS A 360 -19.25 -6.61 8.72
C LYS A 360 -18.59 -5.23 8.65
N GLN A 361 -18.19 -4.65 9.78
CA GLN A 361 -17.43 -3.40 9.78
C GLN A 361 -16.04 -3.57 9.15
N MET A 362 -15.37 -4.68 9.44
CA MET A 362 -14.04 -4.99 8.93
C MET A 362 -14.02 -5.15 7.41
N THR A 363 -15.09 -5.67 6.78
CA THR A 363 -15.18 -5.79 5.31
C THR A 363 -15.21 -4.44 4.59
N MET A 364 -15.58 -3.36 5.28
CA MET A 364 -15.57 -2.00 4.71
C MET A 364 -14.20 -1.30 4.81
N ASP A 365 -13.24 -1.90 5.50
CA ASP A 365 -11.88 -1.37 5.65
C ASP A 365 -11.10 -1.54 4.33
N PRO A 366 -10.26 -0.56 3.92
CA PRO A 366 -9.41 -0.67 2.74
C PRO A 366 -8.49 -1.91 2.73
N ARG A 367 -8.09 -2.41 3.89
CA ARG A 367 -7.31 -3.66 4.02
C ARG A 367 -8.10 -4.88 3.53
N ALA A 368 -9.39 -4.96 3.89
CA ALA A 368 -10.26 -6.04 3.39
C ALA A 368 -10.48 -5.94 1.88
N GLN A 369 -10.57 -4.72 1.34
CA GLN A 369 -10.64 -4.51 -0.11
C GLN A 369 -9.37 -5.01 -0.81
N ALA A 370 -8.19 -4.68 -0.26
CA ALA A 370 -6.92 -5.16 -0.78
C ALA A 370 -6.80 -6.69 -0.71
N LYS A 371 -7.22 -7.30 0.41
CA LYS A 371 -7.29 -8.77 0.57
C LYS A 371 -8.21 -9.41 -0.46
N PHE A 372 -9.37 -8.81 -0.70
CA PHE A 372 -10.32 -9.33 -1.69
C PHE A 372 -9.78 -9.22 -3.11
N HIS A 373 -9.08 -8.13 -3.45
CA HIS A 373 -8.39 -8.01 -4.75
C HIS A 373 -7.35 -9.11 -4.93
N ASP A 374 -6.56 -9.38 -3.92
CA ASP A 374 -5.56 -10.44 -3.93
C ASP A 374 -6.20 -11.82 -4.10
N PHE A 375 -7.27 -12.10 -3.35
CA PHE A 375 -8.07 -13.31 -3.54
C PHE A 375 -8.53 -13.47 -5.00
N LEU A 376 -9.01 -12.40 -5.63
CA LEU A 376 -9.44 -12.44 -7.03
C LEU A 376 -8.30 -12.72 -8.00
N LEU A 377 -7.11 -12.16 -7.76
CA LEU A 377 -5.92 -12.44 -8.56
C LEU A 377 -5.59 -13.95 -8.56
N HIS A 378 -5.66 -14.56 -7.38
CA HIS A 378 -5.42 -15.99 -7.21
C HIS A 378 -6.54 -16.84 -7.81
N TRP A 379 -7.79 -16.52 -7.48
CA TRP A 379 -8.96 -17.27 -7.95
C TRP A 379 -9.11 -17.24 -9.47
N LEU A 380 -8.77 -16.13 -10.10
CA LEU A 380 -8.84 -15.96 -11.55
C LEU A 380 -7.51 -16.30 -12.27
N GLU A 381 -6.55 -16.87 -11.53
CA GLU A 381 -5.22 -17.24 -12.06
C GLU A 381 -4.49 -16.06 -12.76
N MET A 382 -4.62 -14.88 -12.20
CA MET A 382 -4.05 -13.63 -12.72
C MET A 382 -2.71 -13.25 -12.06
N ASN A 383 -2.08 -14.17 -11.34
CA ASN A 383 -0.83 -13.95 -10.60
C ASN A 383 0.42 -13.94 -11.48
N ALA A 384 0.26 -14.03 -12.79
CA ALA A 384 1.39 -13.92 -13.69
C ALA A 384 2.11 -12.58 -13.47
N GLU A 385 3.44 -12.63 -13.37
CA GLU A 385 4.29 -11.44 -13.26
C GLU A 385 4.26 -10.58 -14.53
N GLU A 386 3.71 -11.12 -15.61
CA GLU A 386 3.65 -10.48 -16.93
C GLU A 386 2.22 -10.31 -17.44
N LEU A 387 2.02 -9.24 -18.18
CA LEU A 387 0.76 -8.99 -18.89
C LEU A 387 0.60 -10.01 -20.03
N PRO A 388 -0.65 -10.39 -20.39
CA PRO A 388 -0.88 -11.27 -21.54
C PRO A 388 -0.37 -10.64 -22.84
N THR A 389 0.34 -11.43 -23.64
CA THR A 389 0.81 -11.06 -24.96
C THR A 389 0.04 -11.82 -26.04
N LYS A 390 -0.09 -11.24 -27.24
CA LYS A 390 -0.76 -11.85 -28.38
C LYS A 390 0.09 -11.74 -29.66
N SER A 391 -0.13 -12.68 -30.56
CA SER A 391 0.51 -12.64 -31.89
C SER A 391 0.18 -11.33 -32.61
N THR A 392 1.17 -10.54 -32.96
CA THR A 392 1.00 -9.28 -33.68
C THR A 392 0.46 -9.49 -35.13
N GLN A 393 0.63 -10.70 -35.71
CA GLN A 393 0.05 -11.04 -36.98
C GLN A 393 -1.46 -11.23 -36.93
N LYS A 394 -1.98 -11.84 -35.82
CA LYS A 394 -3.42 -12.09 -35.63
C LYS A 394 -4.13 -10.93 -34.95
N TYR A 395 -3.43 -10.23 -34.09
CA TYR A 395 -3.96 -9.15 -33.24
C TYR A 395 -3.02 -7.95 -33.27
N PRO A 396 -2.89 -7.24 -34.39
CA PRO A 396 -1.89 -6.17 -34.58
C PRO A 396 -2.09 -5.01 -33.61
N ASP A 397 -3.31 -4.76 -33.13
CA ASP A 397 -3.65 -3.65 -32.26
C ASP A 397 -3.62 -4.04 -30.75
N PHE A 398 -3.26 -5.31 -30.43
CA PHE A 398 -3.16 -5.74 -29.04
C PHE A 398 -1.77 -5.40 -28.47
N SER A 399 -1.70 -4.35 -27.68
CA SER A 399 -0.46 -3.90 -27.03
C SER A 399 -0.43 -4.23 -25.53
N SER A 400 0.77 -4.17 -24.91
CA SER A 400 0.91 -4.29 -23.46
C SER A 400 0.15 -3.20 -22.70
N PHE A 401 0.05 -1.99 -23.24
CA PHE A 401 -0.78 -0.92 -22.67
C PHE A 401 -2.27 -1.24 -22.73
N LEU A 402 -2.75 -1.84 -23.84
CA LEU A 402 -4.13 -2.31 -23.91
C LEU A 402 -4.39 -3.43 -22.89
N ALA A 403 -3.45 -4.37 -22.73
CA ALA A 403 -3.54 -5.42 -21.73
C ALA A 403 -3.62 -4.85 -20.30
N LEU A 404 -2.83 -3.82 -20.01
CA LEU A 404 -2.86 -3.11 -18.72
C LEU A 404 -4.21 -2.40 -18.49
N ASP A 405 -4.74 -1.74 -19.51
CA ASP A 405 -6.05 -1.08 -19.45
C ASP A 405 -7.18 -2.11 -19.28
N LEU A 406 -7.10 -3.27 -19.94
CA LEU A 406 -8.04 -4.38 -19.73
C LEU A 406 -7.96 -4.94 -18.31
N ARG A 407 -6.76 -5.05 -17.72
CA ARG A 407 -6.59 -5.44 -16.31
C ARG A 407 -7.26 -4.43 -15.37
N ARG A 408 -7.07 -3.15 -15.60
CA ARG A 408 -7.74 -2.07 -14.85
C ARG A 408 -9.26 -2.11 -15.02
N SER A 409 -9.72 -2.36 -16.23
CA SER A 409 -11.14 -2.54 -16.54
C SER A 409 -11.76 -3.64 -15.69
N LEU A 410 -11.11 -4.79 -15.59
CA LEU A 410 -11.56 -5.92 -14.78
C LEU A 410 -11.71 -5.53 -13.31
N PHE A 411 -10.67 -4.96 -12.71
CA PHE A 411 -10.70 -4.54 -11.31
C PHE A 411 -11.79 -3.51 -11.03
N ARG A 412 -11.94 -2.49 -11.89
CA ARG A 412 -13.00 -1.48 -11.75
C ARG A 412 -14.39 -2.07 -11.87
N THR A 413 -14.57 -3.03 -12.77
CA THR A 413 -15.84 -3.74 -12.94
C THR A 413 -16.20 -4.51 -11.68
N ILE A 414 -15.23 -5.22 -11.09
CA ILE A 414 -15.40 -5.97 -9.84
C ILE A 414 -15.70 -5.01 -8.66
N GLU A 415 -14.90 -3.96 -8.50
CA GLU A 415 -15.09 -2.94 -7.45
C GLU A 415 -16.52 -2.36 -7.49
N LYS A 416 -17.01 -2.05 -8.69
CA LYS A 416 -18.36 -1.52 -8.89
C LYS A 416 -19.46 -2.49 -8.46
N ILE A 417 -19.30 -3.77 -8.76
CA ILE A 417 -20.25 -4.80 -8.35
C ILE A 417 -20.24 -4.95 -6.83
N VAL A 418 -19.08 -5.14 -6.24
CA VAL A 418 -18.95 -5.50 -4.82
C VAL A 418 -19.27 -4.33 -3.89
N TRP A 419 -18.63 -3.17 -4.10
CA TRP A 419 -18.70 -2.07 -3.12
C TRP A 419 -19.68 -0.97 -3.48
N GLU A 420 -19.87 -0.66 -4.76
CA GLU A 420 -20.82 0.40 -5.14
C GLU A 420 -22.24 -0.15 -5.18
N LYS A 421 -22.46 -1.30 -5.83
CA LYS A 421 -23.79 -1.90 -5.97
C LYS A 421 -24.17 -2.82 -4.81
N LYS A 422 -23.23 -3.16 -3.91
CA LYS A 422 -23.40 -4.17 -2.86
C LYS A 422 -23.94 -5.50 -3.43
N GLY A 423 -23.40 -5.89 -4.58
CA GLY A 423 -23.84 -7.03 -5.36
C GLY A 423 -23.56 -8.36 -4.69
N HIS A 424 -24.24 -9.39 -5.17
CA HIS A 424 -24.03 -10.79 -4.77
C HIS A 424 -23.09 -11.50 -5.75
N PHE A 425 -22.61 -12.68 -5.36
CA PHE A 425 -21.74 -13.49 -6.22
C PHE A 425 -22.39 -13.80 -7.59
N GLU A 426 -23.70 -13.96 -7.63
CA GLU A 426 -24.45 -14.19 -8.87
C GLU A 426 -24.32 -13.03 -9.87
N ASP A 427 -24.09 -11.82 -9.40
CA ASP A 427 -23.92 -10.64 -10.26
C ASP A 427 -22.65 -10.75 -11.12
N PHE A 428 -21.61 -11.44 -10.63
CA PHE A 428 -20.43 -11.76 -11.44
C PHE A 428 -20.75 -12.71 -12.61
N LEU A 429 -21.69 -13.63 -12.42
CA LEU A 429 -22.07 -14.61 -13.44
C LEU A 429 -23.02 -14.00 -14.47
N ARG A 430 -23.77 -12.98 -14.08
CA ARG A 430 -24.81 -12.34 -14.92
C ARG A 430 -24.42 -10.97 -15.47
N MET A 431 -23.24 -10.45 -15.12
CA MET A 431 -22.83 -9.12 -15.57
C MET A 431 -22.80 -9.03 -17.11
N GLU A 432 -23.40 -7.98 -17.64
CA GLU A 432 -23.37 -7.64 -19.07
C GLU A 432 -22.61 -6.34 -19.34
N ASN A 433 -22.10 -5.71 -18.29
CA ASN A 433 -21.44 -4.42 -18.37
C ASN A 433 -20.00 -4.55 -17.86
N PHE A 434 -19.09 -3.82 -18.46
CA PHE A 434 -17.72 -3.69 -17.99
C PHE A 434 -17.24 -2.24 -18.13
N GLU A 435 -16.27 -1.87 -17.33
CA GLU A 435 -15.66 -0.55 -17.37
C GLU A 435 -14.66 -0.49 -18.53
N SER A 436 -14.70 0.58 -19.32
CA SER A 436 -13.87 0.74 -20.51
C SER A 436 -13.37 2.16 -20.65
N ASN A 437 -12.11 2.33 -21.01
CA ASN A 437 -11.57 3.60 -21.47
C ASN A 437 -11.62 3.69 -23.01
N ARG A 438 -11.08 4.78 -23.57
CA ARG A 438 -11.13 4.99 -25.03
C ARG A 438 -10.37 3.89 -25.79
N ALA A 439 -9.17 3.49 -25.32
CA ALA A 439 -8.37 2.48 -26.00
C ALA A 439 -9.09 1.13 -26.09
N ILE A 440 -9.73 0.69 -25.01
CA ILE A 440 -10.54 -0.53 -24.99
C ILE A 440 -11.76 -0.38 -25.92
N ALA A 441 -12.45 0.77 -25.85
CA ALA A 441 -13.63 1.02 -26.67
C ALA A 441 -13.29 0.96 -28.17
N GLU A 442 -12.24 1.64 -28.59
CA GLU A 442 -11.76 1.65 -30.00
C GLU A 442 -11.35 0.26 -30.45
N TYR A 443 -10.61 -0.50 -29.62
CA TYR A 443 -10.20 -1.88 -29.94
C TYR A 443 -11.40 -2.80 -30.21
N TYR A 444 -12.53 -2.59 -29.51
CA TYR A 444 -13.77 -3.35 -29.72
C TYR A 444 -14.76 -2.67 -30.67
N GLY A 445 -14.37 -1.62 -31.38
CA GLY A 445 -15.22 -0.89 -32.33
C GLY A 445 -16.42 -0.20 -31.69
N MET A 446 -16.30 0.17 -30.42
CA MET A 446 -17.33 0.90 -29.66
C MET A 446 -17.06 2.40 -29.70
N GLN A 447 -18.12 3.21 -29.68
CA GLN A 447 -17.99 4.66 -29.60
C GLN A 447 -17.74 5.12 -28.18
N PHE A 448 -16.61 5.78 -27.93
CA PHE A 448 -16.30 6.38 -26.63
C PHE A 448 -16.90 7.81 -26.55
N PRO A 449 -17.49 8.23 -25.39
CA PRO A 449 -18.05 9.55 -25.21
C PRO A 449 -17.03 10.66 -25.46
N LYS A 450 -17.35 11.62 -26.32
CA LYS A 450 -16.43 12.71 -26.72
C LYS A 450 -16.06 13.67 -25.59
N GLU A 451 -16.98 13.85 -24.64
CA GLU A 451 -16.83 14.71 -23.46
C GLU A 451 -15.94 14.13 -22.37
N LYS A 452 -15.60 12.85 -22.47
CA LYS A 452 -14.70 12.16 -21.52
C LYS A 452 -13.25 12.17 -21.99
N LYS A 453 -12.32 12.23 -21.06
CA LYS A 453 -10.89 12.08 -21.35
C LYS A 453 -10.61 10.65 -21.81
N ALA A 454 -9.61 10.46 -22.65
CA ALA A 454 -9.25 9.13 -23.19
C ALA A 454 -8.95 8.09 -22.08
N THR A 455 -8.44 8.55 -20.95
CA THR A 455 -8.08 7.72 -19.78
C THR A 455 -9.21 7.50 -18.80
N ASP A 456 -10.36 8.21 -18.96
CA ASP A 456 -11.51 8.00 -18.08
C ASP A 456 -12.15 6.64 -18.39
N PHE A 457 -12.55 5.93 -17.33
CA PHE A 457 -13.32 4.70 -17.48
C PHE A 457 -14.81 5.00 -17.39
N VAL A 458 -15.58 4.39 -18.28
CA VAL A 458 -17.03 4.49 -18.33
C VAL A 458 -17.64 3.10 -18.51
N THR A 459 -18.88 2.92 -18.05
CA THR A 459 -19.56 1.63 -18.16
C THR A 459 -20.07 1.41 -19.59
N PHE A 460 -19.71 0.30 -20.19
CA PHE A 460 -20.22 -0.15 -21.48
C PHE A 460 -21.09 -1.39 -21.32
N HIS A 461 -22.16 -1.45 -22.12
CA HIS A 461 -22.99 -2.65 -22.23
C HIS A 461 -22.41 -3.63 -23.24
N SER A 462 -22.24 -4.86 -22.80
CA SER A 462 -21.70 -5.92 -23.63
C SER A 462 -22.67 -6.47 -24.69
N SER A 463 -23.92 -5.98 -24.73
CA SER A 463 -24.94 -6.44 -25.69
C SER A 463 -24.48 -6.42 -27.16
N LYS A 464 -23.60 -5.48 -27.53
CA LYS A 464 -22.99 -5.44 -28.86
C LYS A 464 -21.95 -6.54 -29.08
N ILE A 465 -21.33 -7.06 -28.00
CA ILE A 465 -20.28 -8.08 -28.08
C ILE A 465 -20.77 -9.45 -27.60
N LYS A 466 -22.04 -9.59 -27.22
CA LYS A 466 -22.69 -10.83 -26.73
C LYS A 466 -21.88 -11.53 -25.63
N ARG A 467 -21.39 -10.78 -24.64
CA ARG A 467 -20.64 -11.30 -23.50
C ARG A 467 -21.50 -11.22 -22.24
N GLN A 468 -21.43 -12.27 -21.43
CA GLN A 468 -22.11 -12.33 -20.14
C GLN A 468 -21.23 -13.04 -19.11
N GLY A 469 -21.18 -12.46 -17.94
CA GLY A 469 -20.40 -12.98 -16.81
C GLY A 469 -18.91 -12.61 -16.82
N LEU A 470 -18.33 -12.63 -15.63
CA LEU A 470 -16.94 -12.24 -15.38
C LEU A 470 -15.93 -13.01 -16.25
N HIS A 471 -16.15 -14.32 -16.46
CA HIS A 471 -15.27 -15.17 -17.26
C HIS A 471 -15.17 -14.74 -18.74
N THR A 472 -16.13 -13.95 -19.22
CA THR A 472 -16.08 -13.40 -20.57
C THR A 472 -15.44 -12.02 -20.64
N HIS A 473 -14.91 -11.52 -19.51
CA HIS A 473 -14.20 -10.24 -19.50
C HIS A 473 -12.97 -10.30 -20.42
N PRO A 474 -12.74 -9.26 -21.25
CA PRO A 474 -11.67 -9.26 -22.25
C PRO A 474 -10.29 -9.60 -21.69
N TYR A 475 -9.95 -9.14 -20.50
CA TYR A 475 -8.69 -9.45 -19.86
C TYR A 475 -8.54 -10.95 -19.60
N LEU A 476 -9.54 -11.59 -18.99
CA LEU A 476 -9.49 -13.03 -18.68
C LEU A 476 -9.41 -13.88 -19.94
N LEU A 477 -10.17 -13.51 -20.98
CA LEU A 477 -10.05 -14.18 -22.27
C LEU A 477 -8.66 -14.02 -22.89
N ALA A 478 -8.04 -12.84 -22.75
CA ALA A 478 -6.69 -12.63 -23.24
C ALA A 478 -5.66 -13.41 -22.41
N SER A 479 -5.82 -13.52 -21.10
CA SER A 479 -4.88 -14.24 -20.21
C SER A 479 -4.92 -15.75 -20.41
N HIS A 480 -6.11 -16.34 -20.66
CA HIS A 480 -6.30 -17.79 -20.72
C HIS A 480 -6.41 -18.35 -22.15
N SER A 481 -6.36 -17.50 -23.19
CA SER A 481 -6.38 -17.99 -24.58
C SER A 481 -4.96 -18.11 -25.13
N TYR A 482 -4.69 -19.22 -25.81
CA TYR A 482 -3.46 -19.38 -26.58
C TYR A 482 -3.44 -18.41 -27.79
N ALA A 483 -2.27 -17.90 -28.11
CA ALA A 483 -2.05 -16.96 -29.22
C ALA A 483 -2.18 -17.64 -30.60
#